data_bcfde7fa7320d1213d9574f00eadb9ff
#
_entry.id   bcfde7fa7320d1213d9574f00eadb9ff
#
_cell.length_a   1.000
_cell.length_b   1.000
_cell.length_c   1.000
_cell.angle_alpha   90.00
_cell.angle_beta   90.00
_cell.angle_gamma   90.00
#
_symmetry.space_group_name_H-M   'P 1'
#
loop_
_entity.id
_entity.type
_entity.pdbx_description
1 polymer ?
#
loop_
_entity_poly.entity_id
_entity_poly.type
_entity_poly.pdbx_seq_one_letter_code
_entity_poly.pdbx_strand_id
1 'polypeptide(L)'
;MKGGRRYKNKERGIQMSFCHLHTHTEYSLLDGSNKIKEYVKRVKELGMNSAAITDHGNMYGVVEFYKTAKANDINPVIGCEVYVAPNSRFDRETSHGDDRYYHLILLAENNTGY
;
A
#
# COMPACT_ATOMS: atom_id res chain seq x y z
N MET A 1 -25.19 51.96 5.48
CA MET A 1 -24.10 51.31 4.78
C MET A 1 -24.21 49.79 5.00
N LYS A 2 -24.53 49.06 3.94
CA LYS A 2 -24.72 47.59 4.03
C LYS A 2 -23.42 46.90 3.60
N GLY A 3 -22.71 46.27 4.54
CA GLY A 3 -21.52 45.50 4.26
C GLY A 3 -21.88 44.18 3.57
N GLY A 4 -21.51 44.07 2.29
CA GLY A 4 -21.69 42.85 1.52
C GLY A 4 -20.74 41.75 2.01
N ARG A 5 -21.29 40.63 2.46
CA ARG A 5 -20.52 39.39 2.70
C ARG A 5 -20.06 38.83 1.36
N ARG A 6 -18.78 38.90 1.06
CA ARG A 6 -18.18 38.16 -0.02
C ARG A 6 -18.22 36.69 0.35
N TYR A 7 -19.10 35.93 -0.26
CA TYR A 7 -18.99 34.46 -0.30
C TYR A 7 -17.78 34.11 -1.17
N LYS A 8 -16.70 33.68 -0.55
CA LYS A 8 -15.62 33.00 -1.27
C LYS A 8 -16.14 31.64 -1.70
N ASN A 9 -16.57 31.52 -2.94
CA ASN A 9 -16.73 30.22 -3.59
C ASN A 9 -15.36 29.56 -3.64
N LYS A 10 -15.08 28.68 -2.68
CA LYS A 10 -14.02 27.69 -2.83
C LYS A 10 -14.54 26.70 -3.87
N GLU A 11 -14.14 26.86 -5.11
CA GLU A 11 -14.20 25.80 -6.10
C GLU A 11 -13.44 24.62 -5.51
N ARG A 12 -14.17 23.63 -5.00
CA ARG A 12 -13.61 22.33 -4.68
C ARG A 12 -13.35 21.64 -6.03
N GLY A 13 -12.22 21.94 -6.63
CA GLY A 13 -11.71 21.11 -7.70
C GLY A 13 -11.70 19.67 -7.19
N ILE A 14 -12.15 18.72 -7.99
CA ILE A 14 -12.02 17.29 -7.70
C ILE A 14 -10.53 17.03 -7.62
N GLN A 15 -9.99 17.00 -6.42
CA GLN A 15 -8.61 16.62 -6.19
C GLN A 15 -8.55 15.11 -6.40
N MET A 16 -8.14 14.69 -7.59
CA MET A 16 -7.90 13.28 -7.87
C MET A 16 -6.76 12.82 -6.97
N SER A 17 -7.10 11.98 -6.00
CA SER A 17 -6.13 11.35 -5.12
C SER A 17 -5.63 10.07 -5.78
N PHE A 18 -4.33 9.95 -5.95
CA PHE A 18 -3.68 8.74 -6.45
C PHE A 18 -3.16 7.90 -5.27
N CYS A 19 -3.23 6.59 -5.39
CA CYS A 19 -2.65 5.66 -4.43
C CYS A 19 -1.92 4.54 -5.17
N HIS A 20 -0.64 4.36 -4.87
CA HIS A 20 0.10 3.18 -5.30
C HIS A 20 -0.39 1.96 -4.52
N LEU A 21 -0.86 0.93 -5.22
CA LEU A 21 -1.39 -0.30 -4.61
C LEU A 21 -0.42 -1.49 -4.64
N HIS A 22 0.74 -1.32 -5.25
CA HIS A 22 1.80 -2.33 -5.32
C HIS A 22 3.12 -1.67 -4.91
N THR A 23 3.53 -1.89 -3.68
CA THR A 23 4.73 -1.24 -3.10
C THR A 23 5.43 -2.19 -2.15
N HIS A 24 6.73 -2.35 -2.33
CA HIS A 24 7.60 -3.13 -1.47
C HIS A 24 8.35 -2.23 -0.51
N THR A 25 8.43 -2.65 0.75
CA THR A 25 9.22 -1.99 1.80
C THR A 25 10.53 -2.73 2.04
N GLU A 26 11.33 -2.24 2.98
CA GLU A 26 12.55 -2.89 3.45
C GLU A 26 12.33 -4.31 3.95
N TYR A 27 11.10 -4.71 4.29
CA TYR A 27 10.76 -6.07 4.69
C TYR A 27 10.63 -7.05 3.51
N SER A 28 10.67 -6.58 2.27
CA SER A 28 10.82 -7.42 1.06
C SER A 28 12.26 -7.84 0.78
N LEU A 29 13.18 -7.58 1.71
CA LEU A 29 14.60 -7.95 1.70
C LEU A 29 15.33 -7.52 0.41
N LEU A 30 15.46 -8.42 -0.58
CA LEU A 30 16.25 -8.16 -1.79
C LEU A 30 15.56 -7.25 -2.82
N ASP A 31 14.29 -6.98 -2.66
CA ASP A 31 13.45 -6.27 -3.65
C ASP A 31 12.74 -5.04 -3.08
N GLY A 32 13.11 -4.57 -1.91
CA GLY A 32 12.53 -3.40 -1.28
C GLY A 32 13.55 -2.53 -0.58
N SER A 33 13.60 -1.25 -0.97
CA SER A 33 14.48 -0.24 -0.34
C SER A 33 13.71 0.86 0.38
N ASN A 34 12.39 0.84 0.31
CA ASN A 34 11.55 1.87 0.91
C ASN A 34 11.45 1.66 2.43
N LYS A 35 12.13 2.49 3.19
CA LYS A 35 11.91 2.56 4.63
C LYS A 35 10.53 3.13 4.90
N ILE A 36 9.75 2.48 5.74
CA ILE A 36 8.33 2.80 5.99
C ILE A 36 8.13 4.28 6.32
N LYS A 37 8.94 4.84 7.21
CA LYS A 37 8.80 6.25 7.63
C LYS A 37 9.08 7.22 6.48
N GLU A 38 10.10 6.95 5.68
CA GLU A 38 10.47 7.78 4.52
C GLU A 38 9.41 7.69 3.42
N TYR A 39 8.88 6.49 3.19
CA TYR A 39 7.81 6.24 2.22
C TYR A 39 6.54 7.01 2.57
N VAL A 40 6.06 6.91 3.80
CA VAL A 40 4.86 7.63 4.26
C VAL A 40 5.07 9.15 4.19
N LYS A 41 6.24 9.63 4.58
CA LYS A 41 6.59 11.06 4.45
C LYS A 41 6.53 11.51 2.99
N ARG A 42 7.10 10.72 2.07
CA ARG A 42 7.10 11.05 0.65
C ARG A 42 5.70 11.06 0.04
N VAL A 43 4.85 10.10 0.41
CA VAL A 43 3.44 10.08 0.02
C VAL A 43 2.73 11.37 0.41
N LYS A 44 2.95 11.83 1.64
CA LYS A 44 2.38 13.08 2.15
C LYS A 44 2.89 14.31 1.41
N GLU A 45 4.20 14.39 1.15
CA GLU A 45 4.82 15.49 0.40
C GLU A 45 4.26 15.60 -1.03
N LEU A 46 3.93 14.47 -1.66
CA LEU A 46 3.31 14.42 -2.98
C LEU A 46 1.81 14.74 -2.98
N GLY A 47 1.22 15.04 -1.83
CA GLY A 47 -0.19 15.38 -1.69
C GLY A 47 -1.14 14.18 -1.82
N MET A 48 -0.62 12.96 -1.74
CA MET A 48 -1.44 11.75 -1.69
C MET A 48 -2.02 11.57 -0.29
N ASN A 49 -3.23 11.02 -0.19
CA ASN A 49 -3.91 10.77 1.08
C ASN A 49 -3.96 9.29 1.47
N SER A 50 -3.44 8.42 0.64
CA SER A 50 -3.46 6.97 0.83
C SER A 50 -2.16 6.33 0.34
N ALA A 51 -1.78 5.23 0.94
CA ALA A 51 -0.63 4.44 0.55
C ALA A 51 -0.86 2.96 0.88
N ALA A 52 -0.25 2.06 0.09
CA ALA A 52 -0.30 0.64 0.34
C ALA A 52 1.11 0.07 0.57
N ILE A 53 1.17 -1.04 1.31
CA ILE A 53 2.32 -1.95 1.28
C ILE A 53 1.88 -3.34 0.87
N THR A 54 2.68 -3.98 0.03
CA THR A 54 2.44 -5.32 -0.53
C THR A 54 3.75 -6.08 -0.62
N ASP A 55 4.38 -6.32 0.53
CA ASP A 55 5.66 -7.00 0.58
C ASP A 55 5.58 -8.44 0.09
N HIS A 56 6.71 -8.96 -0.41
CA HIS A 56 6.81 -10.31 -0.92
C HIS A 56 6.64 -11.36 0.17
N GLY A 57 5.56 -12.11 0.12
CA GLY A 57 5.30 -13.31 0.94
C GLY A 57 5.28 -13.08 2.44
N ASN A 58 5.23 -11.82 2.89
CA ASN A 58 5.18 -11.50 4.32
C ASN A 58 4.36 -10.24 4.62
N MET A 59 4.03 -10.06 5.90
CA MET A 59 3.31 -8.91 6.43
C MET A 59 4.04 -8.30 7.64
N TYR A 60 5.36 -8.43 7.70
CA TYR A 60 6.15 -8.02 8.87
C TYR A 60 6.10 -6.52 9.13
N GLY A 61 6.03 -5.70 8.08
CA GLY A 61 5.99 -4.23 8.18
C GLY A 61 4.60 -3.65 8.45
N VAL A 62 3.54 -4.45 8.45
CA VAL A 62 2.15 -3.96 8.46
C VAL A 62 1.82 -3.12 9.68
N VAL A 63 2.21 -3.54 10.88
CA VAL A 63 1.90 -2.81 12.12
C VAL A 63 2.64 -1.47 12.17
N GLU A 64 3.92 -1.46 11.79
CA GLU A 64 4.71 -0.24 11.71
C GLU A 64 4.13 0.73 10.68
N PHE A 65 3.81 0.22 9.49
CA PHE A 65 3.21 1.01 8.41
C PHE A 65 1.87 1.61 8.82
N TYR A 66 0.97 0.81 9.39
CA TYR A 66 -0.34 1.26 9.85
C TYR A 66 -0.21 2.42 10.84
N LYS A 67 0.63 2.26 11.88
CA LYS A 67 0.84 3.30 12.90
C LYS A 67 1.45 4.56 12.30
N THR A 68 2.44 4.41 11.43
CA THR A 68 3.14 5.53 10.78
C THR A 68 2.20 6.30 9.85
N ALA A 69 1.43 5.60 9.03
CA ALA A 69 0.47 6.21 8.11
C ALA A 69 -0.62 6.97 8.87
N LYS A 70 -1.23 6.37 9.90
CA LYS A 70 -2.24 7.03 10.74
C LYS A 70 -1.71 8.27 11.44
N ALA A 71 -0.48 8.23 11.97
CA ALA A 71 0.15 9.39 12.59
C ALA A 71 0.42 10.55 11.60
N ASN A 72 0.42 10.29 10.31
CA ASN A 72 0.64 11.28 9.26
C ASN A 72 -0.63 11.63 8.46
N ASP A 73 -1.81 11.21 8.91
CA ASP A 73 -3.10 11.41 8.23
C ASP A 73 -3.15 10.75 6.83
N ILE A 74 -2.40 9.68 6.63
CA ILE A 74 -2.43 8.86 5.44
C ILE A 74 -3.30 7.62 5.69
N ASN A 75 -4.20 7.31 4.76
CA ASN A 75 -5.01 6.09 4.81
C ASN A 75 -4.17 4.87 4.43
N PRO A 76 -3.93 3.93 5.35
CA PRO A 76 -3.13 2.74 5.05
C PRO A 76 -3.97 1.68 4.33
N VAL A 77 -3.47 1.20 3.21
CA VAL A 77 -3.97 0.00 2.51
C VAL A 77 -3.01 -1.15 2.78
N ILE A 78 -3.52 -2.21 3.38
CA ILE A 78 -2.72 -3.37 3.81
C ILE A 78 -2.86 -4.48 2.78
N GLY A 79 -1.74 -5.04 2.37
CA GLY A 79 -1.72 -6.14 1.41
C GLY A 79 -0.45 -6.97 1.49
N CYS A 80 -0.38 -7.95 0.61
CA CYS A 80 0.77 -8.83 0.44
C CYS A 80 0.85 -9.28 -1.01
N GLU A 81 2.05 -9.38 -1.54
CA GLU A 81 2.31 -10.04 -2.81
C GLU A 81 2.58 -11.51 -2.54
N VAL A 82 1.57 -12.34 -2.78
CA VAL A 82 1.64 -13.78 -2.51
C VAL A 82 2.12 -14.57 -3.71
N TYR A 83 2.59 -15.78 -3.45
CA TYR A 83 3.03 -16.73 -4.48
C TYR A 83 1.91 -17.72 -4.79
N VAL A 84 1.63 -17.90 -6.07
CA VAL A 84 0.58 -18.81 -6.55
C VAL A 84 1.24 -19.97 -7.28
N ALA A 85 0.94 -21.18 -6.82
CA ALA A 85 1.42 -22.40 -7.47
C ALA A 85 0.85 -22.55 -8.90
N PRO A 86 1.64 -23.00 -9.87
CA PRO A 86 1.20 -23.05 -11.26
C PRO A 86 0.07 -24.06 -11.53
N ASN A 87 0.02 -25.17 -10.77
CA ASN A 87 -0.94 -26.24 -10.99
C ASN A 87 -1.93 -26.41 -9.82
N SER A 88 -1.41 -26.68 -8.62
CA SER A 88 -2.24 -26.95 -7.46
C SER A 88 -1.61 -26.41 -6.18
N ARG A 89 -2.44 -25.88 -5.28
CA ARG A 89 -2.00 -25.47 -3.91
C ARG A 89 -1.43 -26.63 -3.08
N PHE A 90 -1.67 -27.86 -3.48
CA PHE A 90 -1.14 -29.06 -2.83
C PHE A 90 0.19 -29.50 -3.42
N ASP A 91 0.61 -28.92 -4.53
CA ASP A 91 1.86 -29.19 -5.20
C ASP A 91 3.00 -28.54 -4.41
N ARG A 92 3.79 -29.35 -3.73
CA ARG A 92 4.90 -28.92 -2.87
C ARG A 92 6.25 -29.40 -3.35
N GLU A 93 6.28 -30.09 -4.48
CA GLU A 93 7.52 -30.59 -5.07
C GLU A 93 8.09 -29.53 -5.99
N THR A 94 9.24 -28.99 -5.60
CA THR A 94 10.09 -28.21 -6.51
C THR A 94 10.83 -29.19 -7.39
N SER A 95 10.34 -29.46 -8.58
CA SER A 95 11.13 -30.14 -9.59
C SER A 95 12.31 -29.24 -9.97
N HIS A 96 13.54 -29.75 -9.86
CA HIS A 96 14.73 -29.02 -10.21
C HIS A 96 14.62 -28.48 -11.64
N GLY A 97 14.49 -27.13 -11.74
CA GLY A 97 14.56 -26.42 -13.02
C GLY A 97 13.31 -25.62 -13.41
N ASP A 98 12.25 -25.65 -12.64
CA ASP A 98 11.03 -24.90 -12.96
C ASP A 98 10.44 -24.24 -11.70
N ASP A 99 11.14 -23.23 -11.17
CA ASP A 99 10.67 -22.40 -10.04
C ASP A 99 9.56 -21.43 -10.49
N ARG A 100 8.57 -21.93 -11.24
CA ARG A 100 7.48 -21.13 -11.74
C ARG A 100 6.40 -21.05 -10.68
N TYR A 101 6.39 -19.96 -9.98
CA TYR A 101 5.24 -19.47 -9.24
C TYR A 101 4.82 -18.12 -9.83
N TYR A 102 3.56 -17.84 -9.73
CA TYR A 102 3.02 -16.54 -10.14
C TYR A 102 2.90 -15.63 -8.92
N HIS A 103 2.97 -14.33 -9.16
CA HIS A 103 2.75 -13.33 -8.13
C HIS A 103 1.32 -12.81 -8.22
N LEU A 104 0.68 -12.66 -7.07
CA LEU A 104 -0.66 -12.11 -6.96
C LEU A 104 -0.69 -11.08 -5.82
N ILE A 105 -1.16 -9.88 -6.13
CA ILE A 105 -1.37 -8.85 -5.12
C ILE A 105 -2.72 -9.07 -4.47
N LEU A 106 -2.73 -9.23 -3.15
CA LEU A 106 -3.92 -9.27 -2.34
C LEU A 106 -3.96 -8.04 -1.44
N LEU A 107 -5.09 -7.34 -1.43
CA LEU A 107 -5.34 -6.19 -0.55
C LEU A 107 -6.46 -6.55 0.42
N ALA A 108 -6.26 -6.29 1.71
CA ALA A 108 -7.26 -6.52 2.73
C ALA A 108 -8.28 -5.39 2.75
N GLU A 109 -9.53 -5.67 2.50
CA GLU A 109 -10.63 -4.70 2.58
C GLU A 109 -10.96 -4.33 4.04
N ASN A 110 -10.83 -5.30 4.95
CA ASN A 110 -11.16 -5.18 6.36
C ASN A 110 -10.40 -6.21 7.20
N ASN A 111 -10.67 -6.25 8.51
CA ASN A 111 -10.01 -7.18 9.42
C ASN A 111 -10.25 -8.66 9.10
N THR A 112 -11.35 -9.00 8.44
CA THR A 112 -11.60 -10.39 8.00
C THR A 112 -10.67 -10.77 6.85
N GLY A 113 -10.37 -9.83 5.95
CA GLY A 113 -9.40 -10.04 4.88
C GLY A 113 -7.96 -10.10 5.38
N TYR A 114 -7.65 -9.35 6.42
CA TYR A 114 -6.33 -9.35 7.06
C TYR A 114 -6.10 -10.62 7.87
#